data_935202011fffe54c263e559fc7ea6c54
#
_entry.id   935202011fffe54c263e559fc7ea6c54
#
_cell.length_a   1.000
_cell.length_b   1.000
_cell.length_c   1.000
_cell.angle_alpha   90.00
_cell.angle_beta   90.00
_cell.angle_gamma   90.00
#
_symmetry.space_group_name_H-M   'P 1'
#
loop_
_entity.id
_entity.type
_entity.pdbx_description
1 polymer ?
#
loop_
_entity_poly.entity_id
_entity_poly.type
_entity_poly.pdbx_seq_one_letter_code
_entity_poly.pdbx_strand_id
1 'polypeptide(L)'
;MDNTHLLIAAMAEECRRVIQESDQPAPDLPKALQPKHLLWMCSKIEEHAEDGPVTKLNRWIGFVQGAMLANRMLDLDGLKAMFDNAKRDHGDTSEDLEDLTDHLDPTSSFEFDIGGQG
;
A
#
# COMPACT_ATOMS: atom_id res chain seq x y z
N MET A 1 -9.84 -1.25 21.11
CA MET A 1 -10.69 -0.93 19.99
C MET A 1 -9.96 -1.15 18.69
N ASP A 2 -10.66 -1.71 17.74
CA ASP A 2 -10.05 -2.07 16.47
C ASP A 2 -10.07 -0.91 15.52
N ASN A 3 -8.90 -0.40 15.18
CA ASN A 3 -8.77 0.72 14.26
C ASN A 3 -8.42 0.28 12.85
N THR A 4 -8.59 -1.01 12.57
CA THR A 4 -8.18 -1.54 11.28
C THR A 4 -8.84 -0.80 10.12
N HIS A 5 -10.14 -0.55 10.21
CA HIS A 5 -10.83 0.11 9.10
C HIS A 5 -10.36 1.55 8.92
N LEU A 6 -9.97 2.23 10.00
CA LEU A 6 -9.45 3.58 9.88
C LEU A 6 -8.08 3.58 9.21
N LEU A 7 -7.26 2.59 9.55
CA LEU A 7 -5.95 2.48 8.94
C LEU A 7 -6.08 2.15 7.45
N ILE A 8 -7.01 1.27 7.10
CA ILE A 8 -7.24 0.92 5.70
C ILE A 8 -7.66 2.15 4.91
N ALA A 9 -8.60 2.92 5.44
CA ALA A 9 -9.08 4.11 4.76
C ALA A 9 -7.95 5.13 4.60
N ALA A 10 -7.13 5.30 5.64
CA ALA A 10 -6.03 6.26 5.60
C ALA A 10 -4.99 5.84 4.56
N MET A 11 -4.68 4.55 4.48
CA MET A 11 -3.71 4.08 3.51
C MET A 11 -4.22 4.29 2.09
N ALA A 12 -5.50 4.01 1.85
CA ALA A 12 -6.06 4.21 0.53
C ALA A 12 -6.07 5.68 0.15
N GLU A 13 -6.37 6.53 1.10
CA GLU A 13 -6.39 7.97 0.84
C GLU A 13 -5.00 8.49 0.51
N GLU A 14 -3.98 8.03 1.25
CA GLU A 14 -2.62 8.43 0.98
C GLU A 14 -2.17 7.94 -0.39
N CYS A 15 -2.50 6.71 -0.75
CA CYS A 15 -2.17 6.20 -2.07
C CYS A 15 -2.82 7.08 -3.14
N ARG A 16 -4.09 7.41 -2.95
CA ARG A 16 -4.80 8.22 -3.92
C ARG A 16 -4.13 9.59 -4.07
N ARG A 17 -3.75 10.19 -2.95
CA ARG A 17 -3.12 11.50 -2.98
C ARG A 17 -1.79 11.46 -3.74
N VAL A 18 -0.96 10.47 -3.45
CA VAL A 18 0.33 10.35 -4.13
C VAL A 18 0.14 10.15 -5.62
N ILE A 19 -0.82 9.29 -5.99
CA ILE A 19 -1.08 9.04 -7.41
C ILE A 19 -1.54 10.32 -8.11
N GLN A 20 -2.45 11.05 -7.47
CA GLN A 20 -2.98 12.28 -8.06
C GLN A 20 -1.93 13.37 -8.20
N GLU A 21 -0.98 13.41 -7.27
CA GLU A 21 0.04 14.44 -7.28
C GLU A 21 1.26 14.08 -8.11
N SER A 22 1.30 12.87 -8.62
CA SER A 22 2.47 12.42 -9.37
C SER A 22 2.56 13.12 -10.72
N ASP A 23 3.74 13.63 -11.03
CA ASP A 23 3.98 14.27 -12.32
C ASP A 23 4.66 13.34 -13.28
N GLN A 24 4.93 12.12 -12.87
CA GLN A 24 5.67 11.20 -13.72
C GLN A 24 4.81 10.76 -14.89
N PRO A 25 5.36 10.72 -16.09
CA PRO A 25 4.64 10.16 -17.23
C PRO A 25 4.37 8.71 -16.94
N ALA A 26 3.19 8.25 -17.28
CA ALA A 26 2.85 6.87 -17.06
C ALA A 26 3.73 5.98 -17.92
N PRO A 27 4.41 5.01 -17.37
CA PRO A 27 5.18 4.08 -18.18
C PRO A 27 4.23 3.18 -18.97
N ASP A 28 4.80 2.46 -19.91
CA ASP A 28 4.01 1.57 -20.73
C ASP A 28 3.73 0.29 -19.95
N LEU A 29 2.75 0.36 -19.07
CA LEU A 29 2.37 -0.76 -18.21
C LEU A 29 0.99 -1.27 -18.57
N PRO A 30 0.70 -2.50 -18.21
CA PRO A 30 -0.65 -3.03 -18.42
C PRO A 30 -1.70 -2.15 -17.79
N LYS A 31 -2.90 -2.21 -18.35
CA LYS A 31 -3.99 -1.35 -17.92
C LYS A 31 -4.25 -1.42 -16.43
N ALA A 32 -4.15 -2.62 -15.86
CA ALA A 32 -4.41 -2.79 -14.44
C ALA A 32 -3.43 -2.03 -13.55
N LEU A 33 -2.27 -1.66 -14.09
CA LEU A 33 -1.26 -0.93 -13.32
C LEU A 33 -1.24 0.56 -13.66
N GLN A 34 -2.12 1.00 -14.55
CA GLN A 34 -2.15 2.41 -14.93
C GLN A 34 -2.78 3.26 -13.83
N PRO A 35 -2.38 4.52 -13.73
CA PRO A 35 -2.89 5.38 -12.64
C PRO A 35 -4.41 5.45 -12.57
N LYS A 36 -5.08 5.47 -13.70
CA LYS A 36 -6.54 5.55 -13.70
C LYS A 36 -7.17 4.36 -12.97
N HIS A 37 -6.65 3.17 -13.22
CA HIS A 37 -7.17 1.98 -12.56
C HIS A 37 -6.84 2.01 -11.07
N LEU A 38 -5.65 2.50 -10.74
CA LEU A 38 -5.24 2.55 -9.34
C LEU A 38 -6.10 3.52 -8.55
N LEU A 39 -6.46 4.65 -9.16
CA LEU A 39 -7.37 5.60 -8.51
C LEU A 39 -8.73 4.98 -8.26
N TRP A 40 -9.21 4.20 -9.22
CA TRP A 40 -10.47 3.51 -9.05
C TRP A 40 -10.38 2.54 -7.88
N MET A 41 -9.27 1.79 -7.78
CA MET A 41 -9.10 0.86 -6.69
C MET A 41 -9.07 1.58 -5.35
N CYS A 42 -8.36 2.71 -5.27
CA CYS A 42 -8.31 3.47 -4.02
C CYS A 42 -9.70 3.92 -3.60
N SER A 43 -10.50 4.38 -4.54
CA SER A 43 -11.87 4.80 -4.24
C SER A 43 -12.70 3.64 -3.71
N LYS A 44 -12.53 2.46 -4.29
CA LYS A 44 -13.27 1.30 -3.84
C LYS A 44 -12.83 0.85 -2.45
N ILE A 45 -11.53 0.92 -2.18
CA ILE A 45 -11.04 0.58 -0.85
C ILE A 45 -11.63 1.53 0.18
N GLU A 46 -11.63 2.83 -0.12
CA GLU A 46 -12.18 3.81 0.82
C GLU A 46 -13.68 3.58 1.04
N GLU A 47 -14.38 3.26 -0.04
CA GLU A 47 -15.81 3.05 0.02
C GLU A 47 -16.18 1.87 0.92
N HIS A 48 -15.35 0.83 0.92
CA HIS A 48 -15.62 -0.37 1.67
C HIS A 48 -14.77 -0.56 2.91
N ALA A 49 -14.06 0.48 3.32
CA ALA A 49 -13.13 0.35 4.45
C ALA A 49 -13.80 -0.11 5.72
N GLU A 50 -15.05 0.30 5.93
CA GLU A 50 -15.73 -0.06 7.17
C GLU A 50 -16.39 -1.42 7.14
N ASP A 51 -16.89 -1.84 6.01
CA ASP A 51 -17.70 -3.06 5.98
C ASP A 51 -17.16 -4.14 5.06
N GLY A 52 -16.09 -3.88 4.38
CA GLY A 52 -15.54 -4.89 3.49
C GLY A 52 -14.66 -5.89 4.21
N PRO A 53 -14.33 -6.98 3.55
CA PRO A 53 -13.43 -7.96 4.15
C PRO A 53 -12.03 -7.39 4.29
N VAL A 54 -11.53 -7.36 5.50
CA VAL A 54 -10.23 -6.75 5.80
C VAL A 54 -9.11 -7.38 4.97
N THR A 55 -9.10 -8.69 4.87
CA THR A 55 -8.06 -9.38 4.13
C THR A 55 -8.03 -8.95 2.66
N LYS A 56 -9.20 -8.84 2.06
CA LYS A 56 -9.27 -8.44 0.67
C LYS A 56 -8.83 -7.01 0.49
N LEU A 57 -9.26 -6.12 1.40
CA LEU A 57 -8.90 -4.71 1.30
C LEU A 57 -7.39 -4.52 1.45
N ASN A 58 -6.78 -5.25 2.37
CA ASN A 58 -5.34 -5.16 2.55
C ASN A 58 -4.59 -5.68 1.32
N ARG A 59 -5.12 -6.72 0.68
CA ARG A 59 -4.51 -7.24 -0.53
C ARG A 59 -4.57 -6.21 -1.64
N TRP A 60 -5.69 -5.50 -1.75
CA TRP A 60 -5.84 -4.47 -2.75
C TRP A 60 -4.88 -3.30 -2.49
N ILE A 61 -4.70 -2.92 -1.22
CA ILE A 61 -3.75 -1.87 -0.88
C ILE A 61 -2.35 -2.27 -1.32
N GLY A 62 -1.97 -3.52 -1.05
CA GLY A 62 -0.66 -4.00 -1.46
C GLY A 62 -0.47 -3.96 -2.97
N PHE A 63 -1.53 -4.30 -3.71
CA PHE A 63 -1.46 -4.24 -5.17
C PHE A 63 -1.24 -2.81 -5.63
N VAL A 64 -2.01 -1.87 -5.08
CA VAL A 64 -1.88 -0.46 -5.46
C VAL A 64 -0.49 0.05 -5.14
N GLN A 65 0.03 -0.29 -3.96
CA GLN A 65 1.35 0.17 -3.57
C GLN A 65 2.44 -0.39 -4.48
N GLY A 66 2.35 -1.64 -4.85
CA GLY A 66 3.29 -2.23 -5.78
C GLY A 66 3.23 -1.55 -7.14
N ALA A 67 2.02 -1.24 -7.57
CA ALA A 67 1.85 -0.55 -8.85
C ALA A 67 2.39 0.88 -8.79
N MET A 68 2.30 1.53 -7.63
CA MET A 68 2.86 2.86 -7.47
C MET A 68 4.38 2.82 -7.62
N LEU A 69 5.02 1.77 -7.09
CA LEU A 69 6.45 1.61 -7.29
C LEU A 69 6.76 1.39 -8.76
N ALA A 70 5.97 0.60 -9.45
CA ALA A 70 6.19 0.33 -10.87
C ALA A 70 6.03 1.60 -11.69
N ASN A 71 5.15 2.50 -11.25
CA ASN A 71 4.93 3.77 -11.92
C ASN A 71 5.93 4.83 -11.47
N ARG A 72 6.84 4.48 -10.58
CA ARG A 72 7.86 5.39 -10.06
C ARG A 72 7.29 6.60 -9.35
N MET A 73 6.15 6.41 -8.73
CA MET A 73 5.50 7.49 -7.98
C MET A 73 6.15 7.69 -6.63
N LEU A 74 6.76 6.64 -6.12
CA LEU A 74 7.52 6.74 -4.87
C LEU A 74 8.46 5.55 -4.84
N ASP A 75 9.41 5.58 -3.90
CA ASP A 75 10.33 4.46 -3.72
C ASP A 75 9.92 3.66 -2.49
N LEU A 76 10.69 2.66 -2.15
CA LEU A 76 10.36 1.80 -1.04
C LEU A 76 10.37 2.56 0.28
N ASP A 77 11.29 3.50 0.45
CA ASP A 77 11.31 4.31 1.66
C ASP A 77 10.04 5.15 1.77
N GLY A 78 9.56 5.67 0.65
CA GLY A 78 8.30 6.41 0.64
C GLY A 78 7.12 5.56 1.02
N LEU A 79 7.13 4.29 0.59
CA LEU A 79 6.07 3.37 0.96
C LEU A 79 6.07 3.14 2.46
N LYS A 80 7.25 2.91 3.03
CA LYS A 80 7.35 2.68 4.47
C LYS A 80 6.92 3.90 5.26
N ALA A 81 7.31 5.08 4.79
CA ALA A 81 6.91 6.32 5.46
C ALA A 81 5.40 6.51 5.43
N MET A 82 4.78 6.15 4.32
CA MET A 82 3.34 6.24 4.19
C MET A 82 2.65 5.38 5.25
N PHE A 83 3.13 4.15 5.43
CA PHE A 83 2.55 3.26 6.39
C PHE A 83 2.78 3.78 7.82
N ASP A 84 3.99 4.26 8.10
CA ASP A 84 4.30 4.79 9.42
C ASP A 84 3.44 6.01 9.75
N ASN A 85 3.20 6.86 8.77
CA ASN A 85 2.36 8.04 8.98
C ASN A 85 0.92 7.64 9.28
N ALA A 86 0.40 6.69 8.56
CA ALA A 86 -0.96 6.22 8.78
C ALA A 86 -1.09 5.58 10.16
N LYS A 87 -0.09 4.82 10.55
CA LYS A 87 -0.06 4.16 11.82
C LYS A 87 -0.03 5.19 12.95
N ARG A 88 0.80 6.21 12.80
CA ARG A 88 0.91 7.25 13.82
C ARG A 88 -0.40 8.02 13.97
N ASP A 89 -1.06 8.30 12.85
CA ASP A 89 -2.29 9.08 12.89
C ASP A 89 -3.46 8.30 13.45
N HIS A 90 -3.48 6.99 13.25
CA HIS A 90 -4.60 6.19 13.67
C HIS A 90 -4.27 5.22 14.80
N GLY A 91 -3.15 5.42 15.42
CA GLY A 91 -2.84 4.88 16.66
C GLY A 91 -2.25 3.56 16.69
N ASP A 92 -2.60 2.88 17.52
CA ASP A 92 -2.16 1.73 18.08
C ASP A 92 -2.16 0.57 17.16
N THR A 93 -1.25 0.50 16.31
CA THR A 93 -1.17 -0.65 15.49
C THR A 93 -0.21 -1.58 16.10
N SER A 94 -0.33 -2.82 15.75
CA SER A 94 0.48 -3.83 16.36
C SER A 94 1.89 -3.82 15.79
N GLU A 95 2.78 -4.40 16.54
CA GLU A 95 4.13 -4.59 16.08
C GLU A 95 4.16 -5.53 14.89
N ASP A 96 3.15 -6.38 14.77
CA ASP A 96 3.08 -7.28 13.64
C ASP A 96 3.03 -6.53 12.33
N LEU A 97 2.33 -5.40 12.32
CA LEU A 97 2.26 -4.61 11.10
C LEU A 97 3.63 -4.00 10.77
N GLU A 98 4.37 -3.63 11.78
CA GLU A 98 5.70 -3.13 11.57
C GLU A 98 6.59 -4.19 10.96
N ASP A 99 6.47 -5.42 11.45
CA ASP A 99 7.24 -6.51 10.90
C ASP A 99 6.90 -6.74 9.44
N LEU A 100 5.64 -6.63 9.10
CA LEU A 100 5.24 -6.82 7.72
C LEU A 100 5.84 -5.74 6.83
N THR A 101 5.92 -4.53 7.34
CA THR A 101 6.51 -3.45 6.58
C THR A 101 7.99 -3.70 6.32
N ASP A 102 8.67 -4.23 7.31
CA ASP A 102 10.08 -4.55 7.14
C ASP A 102 10.29 -5.58 6.05
N HIS A 103 9.34 -6.46 5.87
CA HIS A 103 9.47 -7.48 4.85
C HIS A 103 9.39 -6.93 3.43
N LEU A 104 9.03 -5.69 3.28
CA LEU A 104 9.01 -5.06 1.98
C LEU A 104 10.39 -4.59 1.55
N ASP A 105 11.33 -4.54 2.48
CA ASP A 105 12.65 -4.03 2.20
C ASP A 105 13.50 -5.12 1.55
N PRO A 106 13.95 -4.94 0.32
CA PRO A 106 14.71 -5.99 -0.36
C PRO A 106 16.05 -6.26 0.28
N THR A 107 16.52 -5.40 1.17
CA THR A 107 17.79 -5.65 1.84
C THR A 107 17.60 -6.41 3.12
N SER A 108 16.38 -6.72 3.52
CA SER A 108 16.18 -7.48 4.73
C SER A 108 16.39 -8.95 4.44
N SER A 109 16.32 -9.73 5.48
CA SER A 109 16.58 -11.13 5.32
C SER A 109 15.45 -11.89 4.67
N PHE A 110 14.44 -11.19 4.30
CA PHE A 110 13.30 -11.80 3.73
C PHE A 110 13.57 -12.66 2.54
N GLU A 111 14.57 -12.33 1.77
CA GLU A 111 14.79 -13.09 0.58
C GLU A 111 15.10 -14.53 0.86
N PHE A 112 15.48 -14.87 2.08
CA PHE A 112 15.80 -16.24 2.32
C PHE A 112 14.58 -17.11 2.15
N ASP A 113 13.41 -16.61 2.40
CA ASP A 113 12.24 -17.39 2.24
C ASP A 113 12.01 -17.75 0.84
N ILE A 114 12.22 -16.84 -0.03
CA ILE A 114 11.92 -17.06 -1.38
C ILE A 114 12.96 -17.86 -2.02
N GLY A 115 14.19 -17.51 -1.73
CA GLY A 115 15.27 -18.21 -2.33
C GLY A 115 15.26 -19.64 -1.94
N GLY A 116 14.89 -19.86 -0.72
CA GLY A 116 14.93 -21.18 -0.22
C GLY A 116 14.00 -22.10 -0.95
N GLN A 117 12.94 -21.57 -1.42
CA GLN A 117 12.09 -22.40 -2.04
C GLN A 117 12.20 -22.35 -3.37
N GLY A 118 12.90 -21.43 -3.74
CA GLY A 118 13.12 -21.35 -5.11
C GLY A 118 12.59 -22.41 -5.69
#